data_6d9b20b23dd59409dfedff3112d91007
#
_entry.id   6d9b20b23dd59409dfedff3112d91007
#
_cell.length_a   1.000
_cell.length_b   1.000
_cell.length_c   1.000
_cell.angle_alpha   90.00
_cell.angle_beta   90.00
_cell.angle_gamma   90.00
#
_symmetry.space_group_name_H-M   'P 1'
#
loop_
_entity.id
_entity.type
_entity.pdbx_description
1 polymer ?
#
loop_
_entity_poly.entity_id
_entity_poly.type
_entity_poly.pdbx_seq_one_letter_code
_entity_poly.pdbx_strand_id
1 'polypeptide(L)'
;MLPKVIDRHAHNVVLQLLAEFGVAGLAVMAVPALLWVRSQFRPAPRASAGVAERAGAYGVLAVVAVHSMVEFPLWIAHFLGLFALLAGIESWRPAPVNKARAMRAGVLALVLGGMVIAGKYLRDYRDFEGWYLRLEAKERAGIQATGADLSALMVFHDRSLFSRYIERVASEALPLDGTDLQNKLALNSQVLGAFPVPALAGRQAALLAFAGKDEEARRALKAMALLWPEHAAGFLPQLEELARQDPAHFRGLVPYFSEIIAQERRWGTRDR
;
A
#
# COMPACT_ATOMS: atom_id res chain seq x y z
N MET A 1 19.45 -17.90 1.85
CA MET A 1 18.10 -17.35 2.14
C MET A 1 17.81 -16.30 1.10
N LEU A 2 16.74 -16.47 0.33
CA LEU A 2 16.23 -15.39 -0.50
C LEU A 2 16.01 -14.17 0.42
N PRO A 3 16.34 -12.94 -0.03
CA PRO A 3 16.02 -11.75 0.73
C PRO A 3 14.55 -11.85 1.09
N LYS A 4 14.22 -11.80 2.39
CA LYS A 4 12.85 -11.70 2.83
C LYS A 4 12.32 -10.39 2.30
N VAL A 5 11.73 -10.43 1.10
CA VAL A 5 10.83 -9.38 0.66
C VAL A 5 9.81 -9.29 1.77
N ILE A 6 9.75 -8.15 2.44
CA ILE A 6 8.68 -7.91 3.41
C ILE A 6 7.41 -7.86 2.58
N ASP A 7 6.76 -9.00 2.51
CA ASP A 7 5.50 -9.12 1.81
C ASP A 7 4.48 -8.31 2.62
N ARG A 8 3.87 -7.34 1.98
CA ARG A 8 2.88 -6.46 2.64
C ARG A 8 1.53 -7.14 2.80
N HIS A 9 1.38 -8.33 2.22
CA HIS A 9 0.15 -9.09 2.21
C HIS A 9 0.39 -10.49 2.76
N ALA A 10 -0.55 -10.94 3.58
CA ALA A 10 -0.44 -12.24 4.24
C ALA A 10 -0.70 -13.44 3.30
N HIS A 11 -0.97 -13.20 1.99
CA HIS A 11 -1.37 -14.24 1.02
C HIS A 11 -2.48 -15.17 1.53
N ASN A 12 -3.28 -14.67 2.46
CA ASN A 12 -4.41 -15.37 3.06
C ASN A 12 -5.43 -14.33 3.53
N VAL A 13 -6.65 -14.40 2.99
CA VAL A 13 -7.69 -13.40 3.24
C VAL A 13 -8.05 -13.28 4.73
N VAL A 14 -8.03 -14.39 5.46
CA VAL A 14 -8.37 -14.38 6.90
C VAL A 14 -7.27 -13.68 7.70
N LEU A 15 -6.01 -14.01 7.43
CA LEU A 15 -4.86 -13.39 8.09
C LEU A 15 -4.76 -11.91 7.72
N GLN A 16 -5.04 -11.56 6.46
CA GLN A 16 -5.03 -10.18 6.00
C GLN A 16 -6.11 -9.35 6.70
N LEU A 17 -7.35 -9.86 6.77
CA LEU A 17 -8.44 -9.19 7.50
C LEU A 17 -8.12 -9.02 8.98
N LEU A 18 -7.50 -10.03 9.61
CA LEU A 18 -7.06 -9.94 11.00
C LEU A 18 -5.96 -8.88 11.19
N ALA A 19 -5.00 -8.82 10.26
CA ALA A 19 -3.90 -7.87 10.33
C ALA A 19 -4.35 -6.41 10.11
N GLU A 20 -5.28 -6.18 9.17
CA GLU A 20 -5.73 -4.83 8.82
C GLU A 20 -6.87 -4.31 9.70
N PHE A 21 -7.83 -5.18 10.06
CA PHE A 21 -9.07 -4.78 10.73
C PHE A 21 -9.29 -5.45 12.09
N GLY A 22 -8.37 -6.33 12.49
CA GLY A 22 -8.46 -7.08 13.73
C GLY A 22 -9.64 -8.07 13.76
N VAL A 23 -9.90 -8.62 14.94
CA VAL A 23 -10.97 -9.61 15.13
C VAL A 23 -12.37 -9.04 14.83
N ALA A 24 -12.59 -7.77 15.15
CA ALA A 24 -13.86 -7.11 14.88
C ALA A 24 -14.16 -7.01 13.38
N GLY A 25 -13.16 -6.59 12.58
CA GLY A 25 -13.30 -6.52 11.14
C GLY A 25 -13.47 -7.90 10.48
N LEU A 26 -12.72 -8.90 10.95
CA LEU A 26 -12.93 -10.27 10.52
C LEU A 26 -14.37 -10.75 10.81
N ALA A 27 -14.90 -10.48 12.00
CA ALA A 27 -16.26 -10.89 12.36
C ALA A 27 -17.31 -10.22 11.46
N VAL A 28 -17.17 -8.91 11.19
CA VAL A 28 -18.08 -8.16 10.29
C VAL A 28 -18.13 -8.75 8.90
N MET A 29 -16.99 -9.28 8.38
CA MET A 29 -16.96 -9.92 7.06
C MET A 29 -17.34 -11.39 7.11
N ALA A 30 -16.86 -12.15 8.08
CA ALA A 30 -17.09 -13.60 8.17
C ALA A 30 -18.54 -13.96 8.51
N VAL A 31 -19.20 -13.20 9.40
CA VAL A 31 -20.59 -13.52 9.81
C VAL A 31 -21.56 -13.48 8.62
N PRO A 32 -21.63 -12.41 7.80
CA PRO A 32 -22.45 -12.40 6.60
C PRO A 32 -22.08 -13.51 5.60
N ALA A 33 -20.79 -13.76 5.42
CA ALA A 33 -20.32 -14.82 4.50
C ALA A 33 -20.79 -16.21 4.96
N LEU A 34 -20.65 -16.53 6.24
CA LEU A 34 -21.11 -17.79 6.82
C LEU A 34 -22.64 -17.92 6.76
N LEU A 35 -23.37 -16.85 7.03
CA LEU A 35 -24.84 -16.84 6.91
C LEU A 35 -25.26 -17.05 5.45
N TRP A 36 -24.55 -16.46 4.50
CA TRP A 36 -24.77 -16.67 3.09
C TRP A 36 -24.50 -18.13 2.71
N VAL A 37 -23.35 -18.71 3.04
CA VAL A 37 -23.01 -20.12 2.81
C VAL A 37 -24.08 -21.01 3.40
N ARG A 38 -24.46 -20.81 4.68
CA ARG A 38 -25.53 -21.58 5.33
C ARG A 38 -26.86 -21.49 4.58
N SER A 39 -27.16 -20.35 3.97
CA SER A 39 -28.40 -20.14 3.21
C SER A 39 -28.46 -21.00 1.94
N GLN A 40 -27.30 -21.38 1.37
CA GLN A 40 -27.22 -22.18 0.15
C GLN A 40 -27.60 -23.67 0.38
N PHE A 41 -27.44 -24.16 1.62
CA PHE A 41 -27.81 -25.53 1.99
C PHE A 41 -29.31 -25.68 2.28
N ARG A 42 -30.09 -24.61 2.23
CA ARG A 42 -31.57 -24.70 2.39
C ARG A 42 -32.21 -25.15 1.10
N PRO A 43 -33.23 -26.03 1.17
CA PRO A 43 -33.94 -26.47 -0.03
C PRO A 43 -34.47 -25.28 -0.82
N ALA A 44 -34.02 -25.14 -2.06
CA ALA A 44 -34.51 -24.09 -2.96
C ALA A 44 -35.86 -24.51 -3.55
N PRO A 45 -36.82 -23.61 -3.76
CA PRO A 45 -37.97 -23.85 -4.61
C PRO A 45 -37.49 -24.28 -5.99
N ARG A 46 -38.12 -25.33 -6.54
CA ARG A 46 -37.70 -26.04 -7.76
C ARG A 46 -37.70 -25.25 -9.08
N ALA A 47 -37.59 -23.97 -9.09
CA ALA A 47 -37.65 -23.18 -10.32
C ALA A 47 -36.40 -22.32 -10.49
N SER A 48 -35.64 -22.54 -11.51
CA SER A 48 -35.25 -21.65 -12.60
C SER A 48 -33.84 -21.79 -13.18
N ALA A 49 -32.82 -22.20 -12.49
CA ALA A 49 -31.52 -22.43 -13.15
C ALA A 49 -31.25 -23.94 -13.29
N GLY A 50 -30.68 -24.35 -14.40
CA GLY A 50 -30.28 -25.74 -14.58
C GLY A 50 -29.23 -26.14 -13.54
N VAL A 51 -29.25 -27.42 -13.11
CA VAL A 51 -28.28 -27.95 -12.14
C VAL A 51 -26.84 -27.68 -12.57
N ALA A 52 -26.56 -27.74 -13.87
CA ALA A 52 -25.24 -27.48 -14.44
C ALA A 52 -24.80 -26.02 -14.28
N GLU A 53 -25.71 -25.07 -14.49
CA GLU A 53 -25.40 -23.63 -14.35
C GLU A 53 -25.05 -23.28 -12.91
N ARG A 54 -25.80 -23.79 -11.93
CA ARG A 54 -25.51 -23.59 -10.51
C ARG A 54 -24.21 -24.26 -10.11
N ALA A 55 -23.95 -25.48 -10.56
CA ALA A 55 -22.71 -26.17 -10.28
C ALA A 55 -21.51 -25.37 -10.82
N GLY A 56 -21.63 -24.77 -12.00
CA GLY A 56 -20.63 -23.88 -12.58
C GLY A 56 -20.37 -22.64 -11.71
N ALA A 57 -21.44 -21.93 -11.31
CA ALA A 57 -21.32 -20.74 -10.46
C ALA A 57 -20.68 -21.05 -9.10
N TYR A 58 -21.13 -22.11 -8.42
CA TYR A 58 -20.52 -22.57 -7.16
C TYR A 58 -19.07 -23.02 -7.35
N GLY A 59 -18.75 -23.66 -8.48
CA GLY A 59 -17.39 -24.03 -8.82
C GLY A 59 -16.46 -22.80 -8.88
N VAL A 60 -16.87 -21.75 -9.59
CA VAL A 60 -16.11 -20.49 -9.67
C VAL A 60 -15.98 -19.83 -8.30
N LEU A 61 -17.08 -19.74 -7.53
CA LEU A 61 -17.06 -19.17 -6.18
C LEU A 61 -16.12 -19.94 -5.25
N ALA A 62 -16.14 -21.28 -5.32
CA ALA A 62 -15.26 -22.14 -4.51
C ALA A 62 -13.79 -21.95 -4.92
N VAL A 63 -13.48 -21.90 -6.22
CA VAL A 63 -12.12 -21.65 -6.70
C VAL A 63 -11.59 -20.30 -6.20
N VAL A 64 -12.37 -19.23 -6.33
CA VAL A 64 -11.97 -17.91 -5.85
C VAL A 64 -11.80 -17.90 -4.33
N ALA A 65 -12.70 -18.55 -3.58
CA ALA A 65 -12.60 -18.64 -2.13
C ALA A 65 -11.34 -19.41 -1.67
N VAL A 66 -11.07 -20.57 -2.29
CA VAL A 66 -9.86 -21.36 -1.99
C VAL A 66 -8.59 -20.61 -2.40
N HIS A 67 -8.60 -19.99 -3.57
CA HIS A 67 -7.47 -19.19 -4.04
C HIS A 67 -7.16 -18.01 -3.10
N SER A 68 -8.20 -17.42 -2.48
CA SER A 68 -8.04 -16.36 -1.49
C SER A 68 -7.39 -16.82 -0.17
N MET A 69 -7.21 -18.12 0.05
CA MET A 69 -6.46 -18.66 1.21
C MET A 69 -4.94 -18.74 0.95
N VAL A 70 -4.50 -18.65 -0.31
CA VAL A 70 -3.07 -18.73 -0.68
C VAL A 70 -2.58 -17.50 -1.44
N GLU A 71 -3.51 -16.67 -1.93
CA GLU A 71 -3.27 -15.43 -2.65
C GLU A 71 -4.33 -14.40 -2.21
N PHE A 72 -4.38 -13.23 -2.85
CA PHE A 72 -5.33 -12.17 -2.49
C PHE A 72 -6.23 -11.72 -3.66
N PRO A 73 -6.88 -12.61 -4.42
CA PRO A 73 -7.71 -12.22 -5.56
C PRO A 73 -8.87 -11.30 -5.15
N LEU A 74 -9.42 -11.45 -3.94
CA LEU A 74 -10.52 -10.61 -3.47
C LEU A 74 -10.10 -9.17 -3.14
N TRP A 75 -8.81 -8.87 -3.06
CA TRP A 75 -8.28 -7.49 -3.00
C TRP A 75 -8.24 -6.81 -4.37
N ILE A 76 -8.39 -7.59 -5.44
CA ILE A 76 -8.41 -7.09 -6.80
C ILE A 76 -9.87 -6.84 -7.19
N ALA A 77 -10.23 -5.60 -7.45
CA ALA A 77 -11.61 -5.14 -7.60
C ALA A 77 -12.45 -5.95 -8.63
N HIS A 78 -11.85 -6.38 -9.73
CA HIS A 78 -12.58 -7.17 -10.73
C HIS A 78 -12.91 -8.61 -10.27
N PHE A 79 -12.02 -9.26 -9.50
CA PHE A 79 -12.32 -10.57 -8.91
C PHE A 79 -13.37 -10.46 -7.80
N LEU A 80 -13.25 -9.43 -6.95
CA LEU A 80 -14.26 -9.13 -5.93
C LEU A 80 -15.61 -8.84 -6.57
N GLY A 81 -15.65 -8.06 -7.66
CA GLY A 81 -16.88 -7.74 -8.40
C GLY A 81 -17.52 -9.00 -9.00
N LEU A 82 -16.73 -9.85 -9.64
CA LEU A 82 -17.21 -11.13 -10.18
C LEU A 82 -17.75 -12.06 -9.08
N PHE A 83 -16.99 -12.19 -7.97
CA PHE A 83 -17.43 -12.99 -6.83
C PHE A 83 -18.75 -12.48 -6.25
N ALA A 84 -18.87 -11.16 -6.03
CA ALA A 84 -20.09 -10.54 -5.51
C ALA A 84 -21.28 -10.71 -6.47
N LEU A 85 -21.06 -10.59 -7.78
CA LEU A 85 -22.08 -10.79 -8.81
C LEU A 85 -22.61 -12.24 -8.79
N LEU A 86 -21.72 -13.23 -8.83
CA LEU A 86 -22.10 -14.64 -8.81
C LEU A 86 -22.78 -15.01 -7.50
N ALA A 87 -22.24 -14.58 -6.36
CA ALA A 87 -22.86 -14.79 -5.05
C ALA A 87 -24.26 -14.14 -4.96
N GLY A 88 -24.43 -12.97 -5.57
CA GLY A 88 -25.70 -12.24 -5.62
C GLY A 88 -26.73 -12.96 -6.49
N ILE A 89 -26.36 -13.45 -7.68
CA ILE A 89 -27.23 -14.20 -8.59
C ILE A 89 -27.73 -15.49 -7.91
N GLU A 90 -26.84 -16.25 -7.29
CA GLU A 90 -27.20 -17.49 -6.61
C GLU A 90 -28.04 -17.25 -5.34
N SER A 91 -27.95 -16.05 -4.75
CA SER A 91 -28.74 -15.68 -3.57
C SER A 91 -30.11 -15.13 -3.91
N TRP A 92 -30.44 -14.98 -5.20
CA TRP A 92 -31.65 -14.31 -5.66
C TRP A 92 -32.90 -15.04 -5.14
N ARG A 93 -33.57 -14.42 -4.18
CA ARG A 93 -34.93 -14.80 -3.74
C ARG A 93 -35.84 -13.63 -4.04
N PRO A 94 -37.02 -13.84 -4.62
CA PRO A 94 -37.96 -12.75 -4.86
C PRO A 94 -38.33 -12.11 -3.53
N ALA A 95 -37.91 -10.83 -3.39
CA ALA A 95 -38.30 -10.04 -2.24
C ALA A 95 -39.79 -9.68 -2.32
N PRO A 96 -40.52 -9.63 -1.20
CA PRO A 96 -41.91 -9.21 -1.21
C PRO A 96 -42.03 -7.80 -1.83
N VAL A 97 -43.08 -7.60 -2.65
CA VAL A 97 -43.25 -6.41 -3.51
C VAL A 97 -43.14 -5.09 -2.74
N ASN A 98 -43.60 -5.05 -1.48
CA ASN A 98 -43.52 -3.88 -0.62
C ASN A 98 -42.06 -3.48 -0.24
N LYS A 99 -41.14 -4.43 -0.18
CA LYS A 99 -39.71 -4.19 0.12
C LYS A 99 -38.89 -4.00 -1.17
N ALA A 100 -39.39 -4.43 -2.31
CA ALA A 100 -38.66 -4.38 -3.58
C ALA A 100 -38.31 -2.93 -4.01
N ARG A 101 -39.19 -1.97 -3.76
CA ARG A 101 -38.98 -0.53 -4.09
C ARG A 101 -37.85 0.05 -3.22
N ALA A 102 -37.91 -0.17 -1.93
CA ALA A 102 -36.88 0.34 -1.01
C ALA A 102 -35.51 -0.30 -1.30
N MET A 103 -35.48 -1.61 -1.61
CA MET A 103 -34.25 -2.32 -1.98
C MET A 103 -33.67 -1.79 -3.31
N ARG A 104 -34.51 -1.57 -4.34
CA ARG A 104 -34.08 -0.96 -5.61
C ARG A 104 -33.55 0.44 -5.41
N ALA A 105 -34.21 1.26 -4.62
CA ALA A 105 -33.74 2.60 -4.28
C ALA A 105 -32.39 2.56 -3.55
N GLY A 106 -32.21 1.65 -2.60
CA GLY A 106 -30.95 1.44 -1.89
C GLY A 106 -29.81 1.00 -2.80
N VAL A 107 -30.08 0.03 -3.68
CA VAL A 107 -29.07 -0.40 -4.69
C VAL A 107 -28.72 0.74 -5.63
N LEU A 108 -29.71 1.48 -6.14
CA LEU A 108 -29.47 2.63 -7.00
C LEU A 108 -28.64 3.70 -6.29
N ALA A 109 -28.96 4.02 -5.03
CA ALA A 109 -28.20 4.98 -4.23
C ALA A 109 -26.74 4.52 -4.03
N LEU A 110 -26.51 3.23 -3.75
CA LEU A 110 -25.16 2.64 -3.64
C LEU A 110 -24.39 2.74 -4.96
N VAL A 111 -25.03 2.41 -6.09
CA VAL A 111 -24.40 2.49 -7.41
C VAL A 111 -24.05 3.95 -7.74
N LEU A 112 -24.99 4.87 -7.57
CA LEU A 112 -24.74 6.29 -7.82
C LEU A 112 -23.66 6.86 -6.89
N GLY A 113 -23.72 6.53 -5.59
CA GLY A 113 -22.68 6.90 -4.64
C GLY A 113 -21.29 6.34 -5.02
N GLY A 114 -21.25 5.07 -5.41
CA GLY A 114 -20.04 4.42 -5.92
C GLY A 114 -19.50 5.10 -7.18
N MET A 115 -20.35 5.48 -8.12
CA MET A 115 -19.96 6.22 -9.33
C MET A 115 -19.38 7.60 -8.99
N VAL A 116 -19.96 8.32 -8.03
CA VAL A 116 -19.46 9.63 -7.58
C VAL A 116 -18.06 9.46 -6.95
N ILE A 117 -17.90 8.48 -6.08
CA ILE A 117 -16.60 8.18 -5.45
C ILE A 117 -15.57 7.77 -6.51
N ALA A 118 -15.93 6.88 -7.43
CA ALA A 118 -15.04 6.46 -8.52
C ALA A 118 -14.67 7.64 -9.44
N GLY A 119 -15.62 8.52 -9.74
CA GLY A 119 -15.36 9.73 -10.52
C GLY A 119 -14.38 10.68 -9.81
N LYS A 120 -14.56 10.89 -8.49
CA LYS A 120 -13.61 11.66 -7.69
C LYS A 120 -12.24 11.00 -7.65
N TYR A 121 -12.19 9.69 -7.41
CA TYR A 121 -10.94 8.93 -7.40
C TYR A 121 -10.19 9.06 -8.72
N LEU A 122 -10.87 8.88 -9.86
CA LEU A 122 -10.26 8.97 -11.18
C LEU A 122 -9.74 10.38 -11.48
N ARG A 123 -10.47 11.41 -11.06
CA ARG A 123 -10.04 12.80 -11.19
C ARG A 123 -8.79 13.07 -10.36
N ASP A 124 -8.85 12.73 -9.06
CA ASP A 124 -7.73 12.93 -8.12
C ASP A 124 -6.49 12.15 -8.58
N TYR A 125 -6.69 10.94 -9.14
CA TYR A 125 -5.59 10.13 -9.70
C TYR A 125 -4.91 10.85 -10.88
N ARG A 126 -5.69 11.38 -11.83
CA ARG A 126 -5.14 12.11 -12.99
C ARG A 126 -4.36 13.35 -12.55
N ASP A 127 -4.90 14.08 -11.59
CA ASP A 127 -4.25 15.27 -11.05
C ASP A 127 -2.94 14.89 -10.35
N PHE A 128 -2.96 13.83 -9.53
CA PHE A 128 -1.77 13.29 -8.87
C PHE A 128 -0.73 12.79 -9.87
N GLU A 129 -1.13 11.99 -10.85
CA GLU A 129 -0.24 11.49 -11.92
C GLU A 129 0.42 12.65 -12.69
N GLY A 130 -0.35 13.69 -13.03
CA GLY A 130 0.18 14.88 -13.68
C GLY A 130 1.21 15.64 -12.83
N TRP A 131 1.06 15.65 -11.50
CA TRP A 131 2.06 16.20 -10.58
C TRP A 131 3.29 15.30 -10.49
N TYR A 132 3.09 14.01 -10.31
CA TYR A 132 4.17 13.03 -10.20
C TYR A 132 5.08 13.07 -11.43
N LEU A 133 4.51 13.02 -12.63
CA LEU A 133 5.26 13.06 -13.89
C LEU A 133 6.05 14.37 -14.08
N ARG A 134 5.50 15.51 -13.62
CA ARG A 134 6.22 16.79 -13.67
C ARG A 134 7.42 16.82 -12.74
N LEU A 135 7.27 16.30 -11.52
CA LEU A 135 8.38 16.22 -10.56
C LEU A 135 9.46 15.25 -11.03
N GLU A 136 9.06 14.10 -11.55
CA GLU A 136 9.98 13.11 -12.14
C GLU A 136 10.74 13.68 -13.35
N ALA A 137 10.08 14.45 -14.20
CA ALA A 137 10.73 15.11 -15.33
C ALA A 137 11.75 16.15 -14.88
N LYS A 138 11.47 16.91 -13.82
CA LYS A 138 12.44 17.84 -13.21
C LYS A 138 13.64 17.09 -12.65
N GLU A 139 13.42 16.02 -11.89
CA GLU A 139 14.49 15.20 -11.31
C GLU A 139 15.40 14.63 -12.40
N ARG A 140 14.83 14.07 -13.47
CA ARG A 140 15.60 13.57 -14.63
C ARG A 140 16.43 14.69 -15.33
N ALA A 141 15.94 15.91 -15.28
CA ALA A 141 16.64 17.08 -15.79
C ALA A 141 17.68 17.67 -14.81
N GLY A 142 17.84 17.07 -13.62
CA GLY A 142 18.69 17.61 -12.55
C GLY A 142 18.14 18.90 -11.92
N ILE A 143 16.85 19.19 -12.10
CA ILE A 143 16.18 20.39 -11.56
C ILE A 143 15.49 20.02 -10.27
N GLN A 144 15.85 20.67 -9.18
CA GLN A 144 15.15 20.45 -7.90
C GLN A 144 13.74 21.04 -7.92
N ALA A 145 12.84 20.38 -7.19
CA ALA A 145 11.50 20.90 -6.95
C ALA A 145 11.56 22.25 -6.23
N THR A 146 10.80 23.21 -6.70
CA THR A 146 10.74 24.55 -6.10
C THR A 146 9.74 24.61 -4.95
N GLY A 147 9.86 25.61 -4.07
CA GLY A 147 8.85 25.87 -3.04
C GLY A 147 7.43 26.08 -3.62
N ALA A 148 7.33 26.64 -4.83
CA ALA A 148 6.05 26.78 -5.53
C ALA A 148 5.45 25.44 -5.95
N ASP A 149 6.28 24.48 -6.41
CA ASP A 149 5.82 23.13 -6.73
C ASP A 149 5.27 22.43 -5.49
N LEU A 150 6.00 22.51 -4.38
CA LEU A 150 5.60 21.89 -3.11
C LEU A 150 4.34 22.54 -2.53
N SER A 151 4.23 23.86 -2.58
CA SER A 151 3.04 24.60 -2.13
C SER A 151 1.80 24.20 -2.94
N ALA A 152 1.93 24.10 -4.26
CA ALA A 152 0.83 23.67 -5.11
C ALA A 152 0.43 22.20 -4.86
N LEU A 153 1.40 21.33 -4.56
CA LEU A 153 1.17 19.94 -4.18
C LEU A 153 0.40 19.85 -2.84
N MET A 154 0.76 20.69 -1.86
CA MET A 154 0.08 20.73 -0.55
C MET A 154 -1.36 21.28 -0.65
N VAL A 155 -1.64 22.24 -1.53
CA VAL A 155 -3.02 22.67 -1.81
C VAL A 155 -3.87 21.55 -2.40
N PHE A 156 -3.25 20.67 -3.18
CA PHE A 156 -3.93 19.47 -3.71
C PHE A 156 -4.14 18.41 -2.62
N HIS A 157 -3.18 18.24 -1.69
CA HIS A 157 -3.23 17.31 -0.57
C HIS A 157 -4.55 17.37 0.19
N ASP A 158 -4.98 18.56 0.61
CA ASP A 158 -6.15 18.76 1.48
C ASP A 158 -7.48 18.36 0.84
N ARG A 159 -7.51 18.21 -0.49
CA ARG A 159 -8.71 17.90 -1.27
C ARG A 159 -8.69 16.52 -1.90
N SER A 160 -7.54 15.84 -1.86
CA SER A 160 -7.31 14.58 -2.59
C SER A 160 -7.54 13.36 -1.73
N LEU A 161 -8.05 12.30 -2.37
CA LEU A 161 -8.05 10.95 -1.79
C LEU A 161 -6.65 10.32 -1.75
N PHE A 162 -5.66 10.96 -2.39
CA PHE A 162 -4.27 10.52 -2.45
C PHE A 162 -3.35 11.26 -1.47
N SER A 163 -3.89 11.88 -0.42
CA SER A 163 -3.11 12.67 0.54
C SER A 163 -1.84 11.96 1.02
N ARG A 164 -1.91 10.69 1.36
CA ARG A 164 -0.75 9.89 1.80
C ARG A 164 0.31 9.71 0.71
N TYR A 165 -0.10 9.54 -0.54
CA TYR A 165 0.83 9.46 -1.67
C TYR A 165 1.45 10.82 -1.98
N ILE A 166 0.70 11.90 -1.79
CA ILE A 166 1.18 13.27 -1.93
C ILE A 166 2.24 13.58 -0.87
N GLU A 167 2.00 13.21 0.40
CA GLU A 167 2.98 13.31 1.49
C GLU A 167 4.28 12.58 1.14
N ARG A 168 4.16 11.38 0.55
CA ARG A 168 5.30 10.61 0.09
C ARG A 168 6.09 11.36 -0.99
N VAL A 169 5.42 11.80 -2.05
CA VAL A 169 6.05 12.54 -3.15
C VAL A 169 6.69 13.84 -2.63
N ALA A 170 6.01 14.56 -1.73
CA ALA A 170 6.55 15.75 -1.10
C ALA A 170 7.81 15.43 -0.27
N SER A 171 7.78 14.35 0.52
CA SER A 171 8.95 13.91 1.29
C SER A 171 10.14 13.58 0.39
N GLU A 172 9.93 12.87 -0.71
CA GLU A 172 10.98 12.48 -1.66
C GLU A 172 11.53 13.70 -2.43
N ALA A 173 10.68 14.68 -2.77
CA ALA A 173 11.03 15.87 -3.55
C ALA A 173 11.72 16.99 -2.72
N LEU A 174 11.57 17.00 -1.41
CA LEU A 174 12.24 17.96 -0.55
C LEU A 174 13.77 17.77 -0.60
N PRO A 175 14.58 18.85 -0.66
CA PRO A 175 16.03 18.75 -0.64
C PRO A 175 16.54 17.95 0.57
N LEU A 176 17.54 17.10 0.35
CA LEU A 176 18.18 16.32 1.41
C LEU A 176 19.35 17.13 1.98
N ASP A 177 19.04 18.09 2.83
CA ASP A 177 19.96 19.00 3.49
C ASP A 177 19.52 19.34 4.91
N GLY A 178 20.30 20.13 5.64
CA GLY A 178 20.02 20.55 7.02
C GLY A 178 18.96 21.66 7.15
N THR A 179 18.34 22.15 6.07
CA THR A 179 17.32 23.20 6.16
C THR A 179 15.97 22.62 6.57
N ASP A 180 15.20 23.36 7.37
CA ASP A 180 13.87 22.93 7.86
C ASP A 180 13.81 21.48 8.37
N LEU A 181 14.87 21.09 9.05
CA LEU A 181 15.18 19.70 9.38
C LEU A 181 14.08 19.02 10.22
N GLN A 182 13.47 19.75 11.15
CA GLN A 182 12.41 19.21 12.01
C GLN A 182 11.17 18.79 11.22
N ASN A 183 10.72 19.64 10.30
CA ASN A 183 9.56 19.34 9.46
C ASN A 183 9.87 18.20 8.48
N LYS A 184 11.06 18.19 7.89
CA LYS A 184 11.51 17.09 7.03
C LYS A 184 11.57 15.76 7.77
N LEU A 185 12.10 15.72 8.99
CA LEU A 185 12.16 14.53 9.84
C LEU A 185 10.75 14.06 10.21
N ALA A 186 9.86 14.96 10.62
CA ALA A 186 8.50 14.62 11.00
C ALA A 186 7.73 14.03 9.80
N LEU A 187 7.77 14.73 8.65
CA LEU A 187 7.12 14.26 7.43
C LEU A 187 7.67 12.91 6.98
N ASN A 188 9.01 12.78 6.88
CA ASN A 188 9.62 11.53 6.41
C ASN A 188 9.34 10.36 7.36
N SER A 189 9.35 10.60 8.68
CA SER A 189 9.02 9.57 9.69
C SER A 189 7.56 9.12 9.57
N GLN A 190 6.62 10.05 9.39
CA GLN A 190 5.20 9.76 9.17
C GLN A 190 5.00 8.93 7.90
N VAL A 191 5.63 9.36 6.80
CA VAL A 191 5.53 8.69 5.50
C VAL A 191 6.20 7.32 5.53
N LEU A 192 7.38 7.19 6.16
CA LEU A 192 8.08 5.91 6.32
C LEU A 192 7.25 4.90 7.11
N GLY A 193 6.50 5.35 8.13
CA GLY A 193 5.57 4.50 8.87
C GLY A 193 4.43 3.94 8.01
N ALA A 194 3.94 4.73 7.03
CA ALA A 194 2.89 4.32 6.10
C ALA A 194 3.44 3.55 4.89
N PHE A 195 4.62 3.93 4.41
CA PHE A 195 5.29 3.37 3.22
C PHE A 195 6.73 2.97 3.57
N PRO A 196 6.95 1.82 4.20
CA PRO A 196 8.30 1.35 4.55
C PRO A 196 9.06 0.92 3.29
N VAL A 197 9.66 1.90 2.59
CA VAL A 197 10.46 1.68 1.39
C VAL A 197 11.91 2.10 1.60
N PRO A 198 12.89 1.47 0.90
CA PRO A 198 14.31 1.71 1.13
C PRO A 198 14.73 3.17 0.90
N ALA A 199 14.17 3.85 -0.10
CA ALA A 199 14.48 5.26 -0.38
C ALA A 199 14.17 6.17 0.82
N LEU A 200 12.98 6.02 1.44
CA LEU A 200 12.59 6.78 2.62
C LEU A 200 13.41 6.40 3.86
N ALA A 201 13.82 5.13 3.99
CA ALA A 201 14.66 4.68 5.10
C ALA A 201 16.07 5.29 5.02
N GLY A 202 16.68 5.30 3.82
CA GLY A 202 17.95 5.98 3.59
C GLY A 202 17.86 7.49 3.85
N ARG A 203 16.79 8.12 3.35
CA ARG A 203 16.49 9.52 3.61
C ARG A 203 16.33 9.82 5.10
N GLN A 204 15.62 8.97 5.86
CA GLN A 204 15.49 9.13 7.31
C GLN A 204 16.85 9.10 8.01
N ALA A 205 17.71 8.16 7.62
CA ALA A 205 19.05 8.08 8.18
C ALA A 205 19.87 9.35 7.91
N ALA A 206 19.82 9.88 6.69
CA ALA A 206 20.52 11.10 6.33
C ALA A 206 19.98 12.34 7.08
N LEU A 207 18.65 12.48 7.20
CA LEU A 207 18.04 13.57 7.97
C LEU A 207 18.40 13.50 9.47
N LEU A 208 18.47 12.29 10.04
CA LEU A 208 18.93 12.08 11.41
C LEU A 208 20.41 12.49 11.59
N ALA A 209 21.25 12.19 10.59
CA ALA A 209 22.64 12.62 10.61
C ALA A 209 22.77 14.15 10.59
N PHE A 210 22.05 14.85 9.70
CA PHE A 210 21.99 16.31 9.70
C PHE A 210 21.50 16.89 11.04
N ALA A 211 20.65 16.15 11.76
CA ALA A 211 20.19 16.55 13.10
C ALA A 211 21.22 16.28 14.21
N GLY A 212 22.41 15.75 13.90
CA GLY A 212 23.41 15.32 14.89
C GLY A 212 22.97 14.10 15.71
N LYS A 213 21.98 13.35 15.26
CA LYS A 213 21.44 12.15 15.93
C LYS A 213 22.14 10.89 15.40
N ASP A 214 23.45 10.83 15.56
CA ASP A 214 24.31 9.80 14.94
C ASP A 214 23.88 8.37 15.27
N GLU A 215 23.54 8.09 16.53
CA GLU A 215 23.13 6.74 16.94
C GLU A 215 21.77 6.33 16.34
N GLU A 216 20.85 7.30 16.16
CA GLU A 216 19.59 7.05 15.48
C GLU A 216 19.81 6.83 13.98
N ALA A 217 20.70 7.61 13.35
CA ALA A 217 21.09 7.45 11.96
C ALA A 217 21.73 6.08 11.70
N ARG A 218 22.64 5.64 12.57
CA ARG A 218 23.26 4.31 12.51
C ARG A 218 22.21 3.19 12.62
N ARG A 219 21.25 3.30 13.54
CA ARG A 219 20.15 2.34 13.67
C ARG A 219 19.30 2.28 12.40
N ALA A 220 18.99 3.43 11.81
CA ALA A 220 18.22 3.50 10.56
C ALA A 220 18.97 2.85 9.39
N LEU A 221 20.28 3.12 9.23
CA LEU A 221 21.14 2.48 8.22
C LEU A 221 21.22 0.95 8.42
N LYS A 222 21.38 0.50 9.67
CA LYS A 222 21.39 -0.93 10.00
C LYS A 222 20.07 -1.59 9.64
N ALA A 223 18.94 -0.97 10.00
CA ALA A 223 17.62 -1.47 9.65
C ALA A 223 17.45 -1.55 8.12
N MET A 224 17.90 -0.53 7.38
CA MET A 224 17.89 -0.53 5.92
C MET A 224 18.69 -1.69 5.33
N ALA A 225 19.91 -1.95 5.83
CA ALA A 225 20.75 -3.04 5.36
C ALA A 225 20.15 -4.43 5.63
N LEU A 226 19.49 -4.60 6.78
CA LEU A 226 18.83 -5.84 7.14
C LEU A 226 17.55 -6.11 6.35
N LEU A 227 16.75 -5.06 6.13
CA LEU A 227 15.43 -5.19 5.49
C LEU A 227 15.52 -5.17 3.96
N TRP A 228 16.48 -4.41 3.40
CA TRP A 228 16.65 -4.20 1.98
C TRP A 228 18.13 -4.24 1.56
N PRO A 229 18.83 -5.37 1.66
CA PRO A 229 20.28 -5.47 1.46
C PRO A 229 20.74 -5.02 0.06
N GLU A 230 19.95 -5.29 -0.98
CA GLU A 230 20.28 -4.87 -2.35
C GLU A 230 20.20 -3.34 -2.51
N HIS A 231 19.17 -2.71 -1.93
CA HIS A 231 19.00 -1.26 -1.98
C HIS A 231 19.99 -0.53 -1.07
N ALA A 232 20.39 -1.15 0.04
CA ALA A 232 21.41 -0.61 0.93
C ALA A 232 22.74 -0.41 0.19
N ALA A 233 23.14 -1.38 -0.63
CA ALA A 233 24.33 -1.25 -1.45
C ALA A 233 24.21 -0.11 -2.49
N GLY A 234 23.02 0.10 -3.03
CA GLY A 234 22.72 1.21 -3.96
C GLY A 234 22.69 2.59 -3.30
N PHE A 235 22.43 2.66 -1.99
CA PHE A 235 22.41 3.92 -1.24
C PHE A 235 23.82 4.39 -0.81
N LEU A 236 24.79 3.48 -0.74
CA LEU A 236 26.15 3.81 -0.29
C LEU A 236 26.80 4.96 -1.09
N PRO A 237 26.75 5.00 -2.44
CA PRO A 237 27.29 6.11 -3.20
C PRO A 237 26.67 7.47 -2.85
N GLN A 238 25.37 7.51 -2.55
CA GLN A 238 24.70 8.73 -2.13
C GLN A 238 25.18 9.17 -0.73
N LEU A 239 25.37 8.23 0.19
CA LEU A 239 25.94 8.52 1.51
C LEU A 239 27.38 9.02 1.42
N GLU A 240 28.20 8.49 0.51
CA GLU A 240 29.56 8.97 0.24
C GLU A 240 29.57 10.38 -0.33
N GLU A 241 28.60 10.72 -1.19
CA GLU A 241 28.44 12.07 -1.73
C GLU A 241 28.07 13.06 -0.60
N LEU A 242 27.13 12.70 0.25
CA LEU A 242 26.77 13.49 1.44
C LEU A 242 27.98 13.68 2.36
N ALA A 243 28.81 12.66 2.54
CA ALA A 243 30.02 12.75 3.36
C ALA A 243 31.11 13.64 2.72
N ARG A 244 31.11 13.80 1.40
CA ARG A 244 32.00 14.78 0.72
C ARG A 244 31.50 16.20 0.90
N GLN A 245 30.18 16.41 0.85
CA GLN A 245 29.55 17.72 0.99
C GLN A 245 29.53 18.20 2.44
N ASP A 246 29.24 17.31 3.38
CA ASP A 246 29.17 17.58 4.82
C ASP A 246 29.88 16.49 5.64
N PRO A 247 31.23 16.58 5.71
CA PRO A 247 32.02 15.59 6.46
C PRO A 247 31.73 15.55 7.96
N ALA A 248 31.22 16.66 8.52
CA ALA A 248 30.95 16.76 9.96
C ALA A 248 29.86 15.78 10.39
N HIS A 249 28.82 15.63 9.59
CA HIS A 249 27.67 14.79 9.92
C HIS A 249 27.77 13.36 9.32
N PHE A 250 28.53 13.14 8.25
CA PHE A 250 28.46 11.88 7.50
C PHE A 250 29.73 11.04 7.48
N ARG A 251 30.94 11.62 7.77
CA ARG A 251 32.21 10.88 7.66
C ARG A 251 32.23 9.57 8.46
N GLY A 252 31.61 9.55 9.65
CA GLY A 252 31.56 8.37 10.51
C GLY A 252 30.52 7.34 10.09
N LEU A 253 29.55 7.70 9.25
CA LEU A 253 28.47 6.81 8.81
C LEU A 253 28.85 5.95 7.61
N VAL A 254 29.70 6.45 6.71
CA VAL A 254 30.16 5.72 5.52
C VAL A 254 30.87 4.40 5.88
N PRO A 255 31.96 4.40 6.70
CA PRO A 255 32.63 3.14 7.06
C PRO A 255 31.72 2.21 7.85
N TYR A 256 30.90 2.75 8.77
CA TYR A 256 29.92 1.97 9.51
C TYR A 256 28.94 1.24 8.59
N PHE A 257 28.36 1.94 7.61
CA PHE A 257 27.37 1.36 6.70
C PHE A 257 28.00 0.36 5.74
N SER A 258 29.20 0.65 5.22
CA SER A 258 29.97 -0.26 4.38
C SER A 258 30.28 -1.57 5.08
N GLU A 259 30.64 -1.53 6.37
CA GLU A 259 30.90 -2.72 7.17
C GLU A 259 29.66 -3.58 7.33
N ILE A 260 28.51 -2.98 7.65
CA ILE A 260 27.23 -3.71 7.77
C ILE A 260 26.85 -4.38 6.45
N ILE A 261 26.94 -3.67 5.32
CA ILE A 261 26.67 -4.25 3.99
C ILE A 261 27.59 -5.44 3.73
N ALA A 262 28.89 -5.32 4.06
CA ALA A 262 29.86 -6.40 3.89
C ALA A 262 29.58 -7.60 4.81
N GLN A 263 29.10 -7.36 6.02
CA GLN A 263 28.69 -8.42 6.94
C GLN A 263 27.46 -9.17 6.41
N GLU A 264 26.42 -8.46 5.99
CA GLU A 264 25.19 -9.06 5.45
C GLU A 264 25.46 -9.89 4.19
N ARG A 265 26.32 -9.42 3.29
CA ARG A 265 26.75 -10.21 2.11
C ARG A 265 27.45 -11.52 2.51
N ARG A 266 28.27 -11.52 3.56
CA ARG A 266 28.95 -12.73 4.06
C ARG A 266 27.99 -13.75 4.66
N TRP A 267 26.92 -13.30 5.33
CA TRP A 267 25.88 -14.17 5.87
C TRP A 267 25.02 -14.76 4.75
N GLY A 268 24.60 -13.97 3.78
CA GLY A 268 23.81 -14.44 2.64
C GLY A 268 24.51 -15.42 1.71
N THR A 269 25.85 -15.52 1.76
CA THR A 269 26.63 -16.49 0.99
C THR A 269 26.92 -17.80 1.75
N ARG A 270 26.73 -17.83 3.08
CA ARG A 270 26.95 -19.06 3.88
C ARG A 270 25.74 -20.01 3.85
N ASP A 271 24.57 -19.51 3.51
CA ASP A 271 23.33 -20.30 3.48
C ASP A 271 22.91 -20.74 2.05
N ARG A 272 23.83 -20.62 1.08
CA ARG A 272 23.71 -21.20 -0.26
C ARG A 272 24.66 -22.35 -0.45
#